data_ec01c7b9fb6a05f24b470941bd4649d1
#
_entry.id   ec01c7b9fb6a05f24b470941bd4649d1
#
_cell.length_a   1.000
_cell.length_b   1.000
_cell.length_c   1.000
_cell.angle_alpha   90.00
_cell.angle_beta   90.00
_cell.angle_gamma   90.00
#
_symmetry.space_group_name_H-M   'P 1'
#
loop_
_entity.id
_entity.type
_entity.pdbx_description
1 polymer ?
#
loop_
_entity_poly.entity_id
_entity_poly.type
_entity_poly.pdbx_seq_one_letter_code
_entity_poly.pdbx_strand_id
1 'polypeptide(L)'
;MQSERILTYRLRGNRITEAQEAALKAHWQKYGLPNDLPLDLEEIFPSYKSIILEIGFGMGEATAILAKEFLETAFLGVEVHRPGVGKLCAQLEANGLTNVRILHHDVIDVIVNQLADNSLDGVHIFFPDPWPKKRHMKRRLITPEFLNLIYPKLKKGAFIHVATDWVPYAEFVMRSFAQVPEYVGGEVKRPNWRPITRFEGQGIDKNHRVTDLRYVKN
;
A
#
# COMPACT_ATOMS: atom_id res chain seq x y z
N MET A 1 5.23 9.57 -28.77
CA MET A 1 4.09 8.70 -28.38
C MET A 1 4.49 8.03 -27.07
N GLN A 2 3.97 8.51 -25.94
CA GLN A 2 4.09 7.77 -24.69
C GLN A 2 3.24 6.51 -24.85
N SER A 3 3.86 5.32 -24.77
CA SER A 3 3.10 4.08 -24.72
C SER A 3 2.23 4.13 -23.47
N GLU A 4 0.92 3.93 -23.61
CA GLU A 4 0.02 3.86 -22.46
C GLU A 4 0.55 2.80 -21.49
N ARG A 5 0.91 3.22 -20.28
CA ARG A 5 1.37 2.33 -19.22
C ARG A 5 0.28 1.32 -18.89
N ILE A 6 0.67 0.06 -18.75
CA ILE A 6 -0.25 -1.00 -18.33
C ILE A 6 -0.60 -0.77 -16.85
N LEU A 7 -1.88 -0.56 -16.56
CA LEU A 7 -2.36 -0.38 -15.19
C LEU A 7 -2.21 -1.69 -14.40
N THR A 8 -1.69 -1.58 -13.19
CA THR A 8 -1.49 -2.70 -12.26
C THR A 8 -2.75 -3.12 -11.52
N TYR A 9 -3.81 -2.36 -11.64
CA TYR A 9 -5.10 -2.56 -11.00
C TYR A 9 -6.24 -2.62 -12.02
N ARG A 10 -7.41 -3.02 -11.54
CA ARG A 10 -8.67 -2.93 -12.27
C ARG A 10 -9.72 -2.28 -11.38
N LEU A 11 -10.28 -1.17 -11.82
CA LEU A 11 -11.44 -0.57 -11.17
C LEU A 11 -12.63 -1.53 -11.34
N ARG A 12 -13.01 -2.23 -10.26
CA ARG A 12 -14.19 -3.09 -10.19
C ARG A 12 -15.22 -2.39 -9.31
N GLY A 13 -16.39 -2.12 -9.89
CA GLY A 13 -17.55 -1.65 -9.13
C GLY A 13 -17.32 -0.31 -8.44
N ASN A 14 -17.44 0.79 -9.18
CA ASN A 14 -17.35 2.16 -8.64
C ASN A 14 -18.59 2.57 -7.82
N ARG A 15 -19.43 1.60 -7.39
CA ARG A 15 -20.61 1.93 -6.60
C ARG A 15 -20.17 2.28 -5.18
N ILE A 16 -20.09 3.56 -4.93
CA ILE A 16 -19.88 4.13 -3.59
C ILE A 16 -21.25 4.21 -2.89
N THR A 17 -21.30 3.89 -1.61
CA THR A 17 -22.52 4.09 -0.82
C THR A 17 -22.67 5.56 -0.42
N GLU A 18 -23.88 5.99 -0.11
CA GLU A 18 -24.14 7.35 0.36
C GLU A 18 -23.30 7.69 1.60
N ALA A 19 -23.15 6.76 2.54
CA ALA A 19 -22.33 6.95 3.73
C ALA A 19 -20.84 7.13 3.41
N GLN A 20 -20.30 6.36 2.46
CA GLN A 20 -18.90 6.49 2.02
C GLN A 20 -18.66 7.81 1.28
N GLU A 21 -19.61 8.23 0.44
CA GLU A 21 -19.51 9.50 -0.29
C GLU A 21 -19.64 10.70 0.67
N ALA A 22 -20.53 10.62 1.65
CA ALA A 22 -20.67 11.64 2.68
C ALA A 22 -19.39 11.77 3.53
N ALA A 23 -18.82 10.64 3.97
CA ALA A 23 -17.57 10.63 4.73
C ALA A 23 -16.40 11.20 3.90
N LEU A 24 -16.30 10.82 2.64
CA LEU A 24 -15.30 11.36 1.73
C LEU A 24 -15.41 12.89 1.61
N LYS A 25 -16.59 13.40 1.37
CA LYS A 25 -16.81 14.86 1.26
C LYS A 25 -16.52 15.61 2.56
N ALA A 26 -16.93 15.03 3.70
CA ALA A 26 -16.79 15.69 5.00
C ALA A 26 -15.33 15.72 5.49
N HIS A 27 -14.52 14.68 5.16
CA HIS A 27 -13.23 14.48 5.81
C HIS A 27 -12.04 14.53 4.84
N TRP A 28 -12.28 14.67 3.52
CA TRP A 28 -11.18 14.72 2.53
C TRP A 28 -10.19 15.83 2.80
N GLN A 29 -10.68 17.03 3.17
CA GLN A 29 -9.79 18.15 3.47
C GLN A 29 -8.83 17.87 4.63
N LYS A 30 -9.20 17.02 5.57
CA LYS A 30 -8.37 16.63 6.73
C LYS A 30 -7.38 15.53 6.41
N TYR A 31 -7.80 14.54 5.62
CA TYR A 31 -7.01 13.31 5.38
C TYR A 31 -6.44 13.19 3.98
N GLY A 32 -7.07 13.82 2.99
CA GLY A 32 -6.65 13.76 1.60
C GLY A 32 -5.48 14.67 1.28
N LEU A 33 -4.64 14.22 0.36
CA LEU A 33 -3.53 15.00 -0.20
C LEU A 33 -3.78 15.33 -1.68
N PRO A 34 -3.18 16.40 -2.21
CA PRO A 34 -3.25 16.72 -3.64
C PRO A 34 -2.51 15.67 -4.48
N ASN A 35 -2.98 15.45 -5.70
CA ASN A 35 -2.43 14.43 -6.60
C ASN A 35 -1.41 14.98 -7.62
N ASP A 36 -1.19 16.28 -7.63
CA ASP A 36 -0.47 17.01 -8.69
C ASP A 36 0.77 17.77 -8.19
N LEU A 37 1.07 17.67 -6.90
CA LEU A 37 2.20 18.37 -6.28
C LEU A 37 3.17 17.40 -5.62
N PRO A 38 4.48 17.68 -5.62
CA PRO A 38 5.43 16.97 -4.77
C PRO A 38 5.04 17.05 -3.30
N LEU A 39 5.25 15.97 -2.54
CA LEU A 39 4.92 15.88 -1.13
C LEU A 39 6.16 16.11 -0.28
N ASP A 40 6.08 17.06 0.63
CA ASP A 40 7.00 17.16 1.75
C ASP A 40 6.46 16.32 2.91
N LEU A 41 6.94 15.08 3.03
CA LEU A 41 6.46 14.15 4.05
C LEU A 41 6.91 14.58 5.46
N GLU A 42 7.96 15.36 5.62
CA GLU A 42 8.39 15.90 6.91
C GLU A 42 7.43 17.02 7.36
N GLU A 43 6.97 17.85 6.44
CA GLU A 43 5.96 18.88 6.72
C GLU A 43 4.58 18.24 6.99
N ILE A 44 4.20 17.22 6.21
CA ILE A 44 2.91 16.53 6.36
C ILE A 44 2.84 15.73 7.69
N PHE A 45 3.97 15.19 8.14
CA PHE A 45 4.10 14.33 9.31
C PHE A 45 5.20 14.77 10.28
N PRO A 46 5.16 16.00 10.83
CA PRO A 46 6.31 16.63 11.50
C PRO A 46 6.75 15.96 12.82
N SER A 47 5.89 15.13 13.41
CA SER A 47 6.16 14.57 14.75
C SER A 47 6.31 13.06 14.76
N TYR A 48 6.33 12.42 13.59
CA TYR A 48 6.34 10.96 13.51
C TYR A 48 7.76 10.42 13.32
N LYS A 49 8.07 9.30 13.98
CA LYS A 49 9.39 8.65 13.93
C LYS A 49 9.64 7.88 12.64
N SER A 50 8.58 7.43 12.00
CA SER A 50 8.64 6.65 10.77
C SER A 50 7.45 6.92 9.87
N ILE A 51 7.65 6.82 8.58
CA ILE A 51 6.63 7.01 7.54
C ILE A 51 6.54 5.74 6.70
N ILE A 52 5.36 5.11 6.72
CA ILE A 52 5.07 3.90 5.98
C ILE A 52 4.12 4.22 4.81
N LEU A 53 4.53 3.84 3.61
CA LEU A 53 3.65 3.86 2.45
C LEU A 53 2.81 2.57 2.41
N GLU A 54 1.49 2.68 2.48
CA GLU A 54 0.60 1.53 2.27
C GLU A 54 -0.01 1.59 0.87
N ILE A 55 0.28 0.58 0.05
CA ILE A 55 -0.15 0.51 -1.35
C ILE A 55 -1.37 -0.39 -1.45
N GLY A 56 -2.50 0.17 -1.91
CA GLY A 56 -3.72 -0.57 -2.12
C GLY A 56 -4.41 -0.97 -0.82
N PHE A 57 -4.66 -0.02 0.07
CA PHE A 57 -5.27 -0.28 1.38
C PHE A 57 -6.71 -0.81 1.30
N GLY A 58 -7.31 -0.90 0.12
CA GLY A 58 -8.64 -1.42 -0.09
C GLY A 58 -9.71 -0.66 0.69
N MET A 59 -10.38 -1.31 1.64
CA MET A 59 -11.40 -0.68 2.50
C MET A 59 -10.82 -0.02 3.75
N GLY A 60 -9.49 -0.02 3.93
CA GLY A 60 -8.77 0.71 4.96
C GLY A 60 -8.85 0.13 6.37
N GLU A 61 -9.41 -1.07 6.54
CA GLU A 61 -9.57 -1.70 7.87
C GLU A 61 -8.22 -1.97 8.54
N ALA A 62 -7.27 -2.53 7.77
CA ALA A 62 -5.91 -2.80 8.26
C ALA A 62 -5.17 -1.50 8.57
N THR A 63 -5.26 -0.50 7.69
CA THR A 63 -4.66 0.83 7.88
C THR A 63 -5.13 1.47 9.18
N ALA A 64 -6.45 1.49 9.43
CA ALA A 64 -7.01 2.09 10.64
C ALA A 64 -6.57 1.36 11.92
N ILE A 65 -6.46 0.01 11.89
CA ILE A 65 -5.96 -0.78 13.01
C ILE A 65 -4.48 -0.46 13.27
N LEU A 66 -3.64 -0.48 12.23
CA LEU A 66 -2.21 -0.18 12.34
C LEU A 66 -1.97 1.24 12.83
N ALA A 67 -2.72 2.21 12.31
CA ALA A 67 -2.61 3.61 12.74
C ALA A 67 -2.98 3.81 14.21
N LYS A 68 -3.92 3.04 14.73
CA LYS A 68 -4.31 3.06 16.15
C LYS A 68 -3.27 2.39 17.05
N GLU A 69 -2.63 1.34 16.56
CA GLU A 69 -1.62 0.59 17.33
C GLU A 69 -0.26 1.29 17.32
N PHE A 70 0.13 1.89 16.21
CA PHE A 70 1.44 2.52 16.01
C PHE A 70 1.33 4.05 15.95
N LEU A 71 1.07 4.69 17.09
CA LEU A 71 0.83 6.13 17.18
C LEU A 71 2.04 7.00 16.81
N GLU A 72 3.26 6.46 16.88
CA GLU A 72 4.49 7.16 16.48
C GLU A 72 4.86 6.94 14.99
N THR A 73 4.06 6.15 14.28
CA THR A 73 4.23 5.88 12.84
C THR A 73 3.17 6.61 12.04
N ALA A 74 3.60 7.31 11.02
CA ALA A 74 2.71 7.89 10.01
C ALA A 74 2.46 6.89 8.87
N PHE A 75 1.24 6.90 8.35
CA PHE A 75 0.84 6.07 7.21
C PHE A 75 0.39 6.95 6.05
N LEU A 76 1.08 6.82 4.92
CA LEU A 76 0.67 7.39 3.63
C LEU A 76 -0.06 6.29 2.84
N GLY A 77 -1.39 6.32 2.84
CA GLY A 77 -2.19 5.34 2.10
C GLY A 77 -2.42 5.79 0.65
N VAL A 78 -2.15 4.91 -0.30
CA VAL A 78 -2.44 5.14 -1.72
C VAL A 78 -3.43 4.10 -2.22
N GLU A 79 -4.57 4.56 -2.77
CA GLU A 79 -5.63 3.69 -3.26
C GLU A 79 -6.36 4.32 -4.45
N VAL A 80 -6.75 3.48 -5.42
CA VAL A 80 -7.52 3.89 -6.61
C VAL A 80 -9.01 3.63 -6.47
N HIS A 81 -9.42 2.84 -5.47
CA HIS A 81 -10.80 2.44 -5.24
C HIS A 81 -11.53 3.45 -4.36
N ARG A 82 -12.25 4.38 -4.99
CA ARG A 82 -12.96 5.47 -4.31
C ARG A 82 -13.82 5.06 -3.11
N PRO A 83 -14.62 3.96 -3.15
CA PRO A 83 -15.37 3.50 -1.98
C PRO A 83 -14.49 3.16 -0.77
N GLY A 84 -13.30 2.63 -1.00
CA GLY A 84 -12.33 2.34 0.05
C GLY A 84 -11.80 3.62 0.69
N VAL A 85 -11.48 4.62 -0.13
CA VAL A 85 -11.05 5.95 0.36
C VAL A 85 -12.10 6.56 1.28
N GLY A 86 -13.39 6.58 0.86
CA GLY A 86 -14.48 7.09 1.68
C GLY A 86 -14.66 6.30 2.99
N LYS A 87 -14.49 4.97 2.94
CA LYS A 87 -14.57 4.14 4.15
C LYS A 87 -13.41 4.41 5.11
N LEU A 88 -12.19 4.54 4.60
CA LEU A 88 -11.04 4.87 5.44
C LEU A 88 -11.21 6.25 6.09
N CYS A 89 -11.64 7.28 5.35
CA CYS A 89 -11.94 8.60 5.93
C CYS A 89 -12.90 8.51 7.12
N ALA A 90 -13.98 7.73 6.98
CA ALA A 90 -14.93 7.52 8.07
C ALA A 90 -14.29 6.84 9.29
N GLN A 91 -13.45 5.83 9.07
CA GLN A 91 -12.77 5.10 10.16
C GLN A 91 -11.75 5.96 10.88
N LEU A 92 -10.97 6.77 10.15
CA LEU A 92 -9.99 7.69 10.73
C LEU A 92 -10.67 8.72 11.61
N GLU A 93 -11.75 9.32 11.16
CA GLU A 93 -12.51 10.31 11.93
C GLU A 93 -13.17 9.69 13.16
N ALA A 94 -13.86 8.55 13.00
CA ALA A 94 -14.52 7.85 14.10
C ALA A 94 -13.56 7.41 15.23
N ASN A 95 -12.28 7.18 14.90
CA ASN A 95 -11.26 6.80 15.87
C ASN A 95 -10.33 7.96 16.27
N GLY A 96 -10.54 9.18 15.78
CA GLY A 96 -9.71 10.35 16.06
C GLY A 96 -8.25 10.19 15.61
N LEU A 97 -7.99 9.41 14.56
CA LEU A 97 -6.63 9.13 14.08
C LEU A 97 -6.10 10.30 13.24
N THR A 98 -4.88 10.73 13.55
CA THR A 98 -4.25 11.88 12.89
C THR A 98 -2.98 11.52 12.13
N ASN A 99 -2.49 10.29 12.29
CA ASN A 99 -1.26 9.76 11.71
C ASN A 99 -1.45 9.10 10.33
N VAL A 100 -2.54 9.38 9.62
CA VAL A 100 -2.80 8.87 8.27
C VAL A 100 -3.10 10.01 7.32
N ARG A 101 -2.53 9.92 6.11
CA ARG A 101 -2.93 10.75 4.95
C ARG A 101 -3.18 9.85 3.76
N ILE A 102 -4.03 10.30 2.85
CA ILE A 102 -4.57 9.48 1.76
C ILE A 102 -4.33 10.17 0.42
N LEU A 103 -3.79 9.40 -0.52
CA LEU A 103 -3.77 9.73 -1.95
C LEU A 103 -4.76 8.83 -2.70
N HIS A 104 -5.73 9.43 -3.34
CA HIS A 104 -6.64 8.72 -4.25
C HIS A 104 -6.06 8.76 -5.66
N HIS A 105 -5.01 7.94 -5.89
CA HIS A 105 -4.24 8.00 -7.12
C HIS A 105 -3.56 6.66 -7.45
N ASP A 106 -2.98 6.53 -8.65
CA ASP A 106 -2.13 5.41 -9.01
C ASP A 106 -0.77 5.54 -8.30
N VAL A 107 -0.36 4.47 -7.63
CA VAL A 107 0.89 4.48 -6.83
C VAL A 107 2.15 4.72 -7.68
N ILE A 108 2.17 4.29 -8.94
CA ILE A 108 3.32 4.52 -9.81
C ILE A 108 3.49 6.02 -10.07
N ASP A 109 2.38 6.73 -10.31
CA ASP A 109 2.42 8.17 -10.54
C ASP A 109 2.81 8.91 -9.25
N VAL A 110 2.35 8.44 -8.09
CA VAL A 110 2.77 8.96 -6.77
C VAL A 110 4.28 8.78 -6.57
N ILE A 111 4.83 7.58 -6.82
CA ILE A 111 6.26 7.31 -6.65
C ILE A 111 7.11 8.18 -7.58
N VAL A 112 6.69 8.34 -8.83
CA VAL A 112 7.45 9.08 -9.84
C VAL A 112 7.42 10.59 -9.59
N ASN A 113 6.24 11.13 -9.27
CA ASN A 113 6.01 12.56 -9.35
C ASN A 113 5.92 13.26 -7.99
N GLN A 114 5.63 12.51 -6.92
CA GLN A 114 5.29 13.14 -5.64
C GLN A 114 6.26 12.79 -4.50
N LEU A 115 6.88 11.61 -4.50
CA LEU A 115 7.75 11.19 -3.40
C LEU A 115 9.19 11.65 -3.59
N ALA A 116 9.76 12.27 -2.58
CA ALA A 116 11.18 12.58 -2.50
C ALA A 116 12.01 11.29 -2.26
N ASP A 117 13.30 11.35 -2.65
CA ASP A 117 14.22 10.26 -2.35
C ASP A 117 14.51 10.19 -0.84
N ASN A 118 14.75 8.98 -0.31
CA ASN A 118 15.01 8.72 1.11
C ASN A 118 13.93 9.28 2.06
N SER A 119 12.66 9.21 1.67
CA SER A 119 11.53 9.75 2.44
C SER A 119 10.73 8.69 3.20
N LEU A 120 10.86 7.40 2.84
CA LEU A 120 10.06 6.31 3.39
C LEU A 120 10.89 5.38 4.29
N ASP A 121 10.32 5.01 5.45
CA ASP A 121 10.89 4.03 6.38
C ASP A 121 10.38 2.60 6.09
N GLY A 122 9.33 2.46 5.30
CA GLY A 122 8.84 1.16 4.86
C GLY A 122 7.67 1.25 3.90
N VAL A 123 7.33 0.09 3.34
CA VAL A 123 6.19 -0.08 2.43
C VAL A 123 5.40 -1.32 2.82
N HIS A 124 4.09 -1.18 2.91
CA HIS A 124 3.15 -2.27 3.06
C HIS A 124 2.41 -2.51 1.74
N ILE A 125 2.37 -3.78 1.29
CA ILE A 125 1.62 -4.22 0.10
C ILE A 125 0.88 -5.50 0.49
N PHE A 126 -0.34 -5.35 1.00
CA PHE A 126 -1.11 -6.48 1.51
C PHE A 126 -2.17 -6.92 0.51
N PHE A 127 -2.12 -8.19 0.13
CA PHE A 127 -3.06 -8.86 -0.78
C PHE A 127 -3.27 -8.13 -2.12
N PRO A 128 -2.17 -7.74 -2.82
CA PRO A 128 -2.28 -7.14 -4.14
C PRO A 128 -2.91 -8.09 -5.14
N ASP A 129 -3.51 -7.55 -6.21
CA ASP A 129 -4.10 -8.36 -7.29
C ASP A 129 -3.08 -9.36 -7.86
N PRO A 130 -3.27 -10.69 -7.75
CA PRO A 130 -2.28 -11.69 -8.15
C PRO A 130 -2.23 -11.93 -9.67
N TRP A 131 -3.23 -11.48 -10.42
CA TRP A 131 -3.34 -11.64 -11.87
C TRP A 131 -3.02 -13.06 -12.35
N PRO A 132 -3.84 -14.10 -12.00
CA PRO A 132 -3.49 -15.50 -12.21
C PRO A 132 -3.43 -15.90 -13.69
N LYS A 133 -4.17 -15.23 -14.58
CA LYS A 133 -4.17 -15.55 -16.01
C LYS A 133 -2.88 -15.06 -16.67
N LYS A 134 -2.18 -15.92 -17.44
CA LYS A 134 -0.91 -15.63 -18.12
C LYS A 134 -0.92 -14.27 -18.87
N ARG A 135 -1.97 -13.97 -19.64
CA ARG A 135 -2.12 -12.69 -20.37
C ARG A 135 -2.21 -11.45 -19.46
N HIS A 136 -2.50 -11.61 -18.16
CA HIS A 136 -2.63 -10.53 -17.19
C HIS A 136 -1.41 -10.39 -16.27
N MET A 137 -0.46 -11.32 -16.29
CA MET A 137 0.72 -11.31 -15.40
C MET A 137 1.54 -10.02 -15.52
N LYS A 138 1.54 -9.40 -16.70
CA LYS A 138 2.17 -8.09 -16.96
C LYS A 138 1.54 -6.93 -16.16
N ARG A 139 0.42 -7.15 -15.47
CA ARG A 139 -0.24 -6.19 -14.56
C ARG A 139 0.22 -6.33 -13.11
N ARG A 140 1.00 -7.35 -12.77
CA ARG A 140 1.51 -7.54 -11.42
C ARG A 140 2.34 -6.33 -11.00
N LEU A 141 2.05 -5.82 -9.80
CA LEU A 141 2.73 -4.60 -9.32
C LEU A 141 4.20 -4.87 -8.99
N ILE A 142 4.49 -5.93 -8.23
CA ILE A 142 5.82 -6.17 -7.66
C ILE A 142 6.72 -6.85 -8.70
N THR A 143 7.23 -6.05 -9.63
CA THR A 143 8.21 -6.46 -10.65
C THR A 143 9.58 -5.86 -10.34
N PRO A 144 10.67 -6.34 -10.97
CA PRO A 144 11.98 -5.70 -10.81
C PRO A 144 11.96 -4.20 -11.15
N GLU A 145 11.19 -3.79 -12.15
CA GLU A 145 11.04 -2.38 -12.54
C GLU A 145 10.39 -1.55 -11.43
N PHE A 146 9.34 -2.08 -10.79
CA PHE A 146 8.71 -1.44 -9.64
C PHE A 146 9.68 -1.34 -8.45
N LEU A 147 10.42 -2.42 -8.17
CA LEU A 147 11.40 -2.45 -7.08
C LEU A 147 12.52 -1.43 -7.29
N ASN A 148 13.03 -1.30 -8.51
CA ASN A 148 13.99 -0.27 -8.87
C ASN A 148 13.41 1.15 -8.79
N LEU A 149 12.14 1.32 -9.15
CA LEU A 149 11.45 2.61 -9.12
C LEU A 149 11.26 3.13 -7.67
N ILE A 150 10.90 2.24 -6.74
CA ILE A 150 10.66 2.64 -5.35
C ILE A 150 11.95 2.68 -4.53
N TYR A 151 13.01 2.00 -4.95
CA TYR A 151 14.28 1.91 -4.22
C TYR A 151 14.84 3.26 -3.78
N PRO A 152 14.97 4.30 -4.64
CA PRO A 152 15.48 5.60 -4.22
C PRO A 152 14.60 6.28 -3.17
N LYS A 153 13.29 5.98 -3.12
CA LYS A 153 12.35 6.59 -2.16
C LYS A 153 12.51 6.04 -0.75
N LEU A 154 13.06 4.86 -0.63
CA LEU A 154 13.31 4.19 0.65
C LEU A 154 14.57 4.74 1.33
N LYS A 155 14.52 4.96 2.63
CA LYS A 155 15.70 5.19 3.46
C LYS A 155 16.54 3.92 3.55
N LYS A 156 17.82 4.04 3.93
CA LYS A 156 18.65 2.88 4.24
C LYS A 156 18.04 2.11 5.42
N GLY A 157 17.94 0.78 5.28
CA GLY A 157 17.31 -0.07 6.28
C GLY A 157 15.78 -0.09 6.22
N ALA A 158 15.15 0.70 5.36
CA ALA A 158 13.71 0.65 5.12
C ALA A 158 13.30 -0.69 4.53
N PHE A 159 12.05 -1.09 4.76
CA PHE A 159 11.58 -2.40 4.36
C PHE A 159 10.40 -2.35 3.37
N ILE A 160 10.22 -3.43 2.62
CA ILE A 160 8.98 -3.73 1.89
C ILE A 160 8.40 -5.00 2.49
N HIS A 161 7.17 -4.93 3.00
CA HIS A 161 6.42 -6.07 3.52
C HIS A 161 5.25 -6.38 2.61
N VAL A 162 5.25 -7.59 2.07
CA VAL A 162 4.20 -8.10 1.18
C VAL A 162 3.49 -9.27 1.86
N ALA A 163 2.16 -9.29 1.81
CA ALA A 163 1.38 -10.46 2.21
C ALA A 163 0.49 -10.91 1.05
N THR A 164 0.40 -12.21 0.81
CA THR A 164 -0.46 -12.79 -0.23
C THR A 164 -0.92 -14.20 0.14
N ASP A 165 -2.16 -14.55 -0.24
CA ASP A 165 -2.73 -15.90 -0.12
C ASP A 165 -2.59 -16.74 -1.39
N TRP A 166 -1.89 -16.19 -2.41
CA TRP A 166 -1.68 -16.85 -3.71
C TRP A 166 -0.22 -17.29 -3.86
N VAL A 167 0.07 -18.57 -3.60
CA VAL A 167 1.43 -19.13 -3.63
C VAL A 167 2.19 -18.81 -4.93
N PRO A 168 1.64 -18.97 -6.14
CA PRO A 168 2.37 -18.61 -7.36
C PRO A 168 2.72 -17.14 -7.48
N TYR A 169 1.99 -16.25 -6.78
CA TYR A 169 2.34 -14.85 -6.71
C TYR A 169 3.44 -14.58 -5.69
N ALA A 170 3.42 -15.25 -4.54
CA ALA A 170 4.53 -15.18 -3.58
C ALA A 170 5.86 -15.60 -4.23
N GLU A 171 5.87 -16.71 -4.98
CA GLU A 171 7.04 -17.14 -5.76
C GLU A 171 7.47 -16.12 -6.83
N PHE A 172 6.51 -15.49 -7.51
CA PHE A 172 6.81 -14.44 -8.46
C PHE A 172 7.46 -13.23 -7.78
N VAL A 173 6.95 -12.79 -6.62
CA VAL A 173 7.52 -11.70 -5.83
C VAL A 173 8.95 -12.02 -5.39
N MET A 174 9.19 -13.23 -4.87
CA MET A 174 10.55 -13.67 -4.50
C MET A 174 11.52 -13.64 -5.68
N ARG A 175 11.08 -14.10 -6.87
CA ARG A 175 11.88 -14.01 -8.11
C ARG A 175 12.15 -12.59 -8.56
N SER A 176 11.20 -11.66 -8.33
CA SER A 176 11.39 -10.24 -8.65
C SER A 176 12.45 -9.62 -7.75
N PHE A 177 12.39 -9.87 -6.44
CA PHE A 177 13.42 -9.40 -5.51
C PHE A 177 14.81 -10.01 -5.77
N ALA A 178 14.87 -11.27 -6.16
CA ALA A 178 16.15 -11.92 -6.51
C ALA A 178 16.88 -11.26 -7.70
N GLN A 179 16.18 -10.46 -8.50
CA GLN A 179 16.76 -9.68 -9.61
C GLN A 179 17.21 -8.27 -9.19
N VAL A 180 16.98 -7.88 -7.93
CA VAL A 180 17.37 -6.56 -7.37
C VAL A 180 18.12 -6.81 -6.06
N PRO A 181 19.44 -7.16 -6.14
CA PRO A 181 20.25 -7.66 -5.02
C PRO A 181 20.45 -6.64 -3.90
N GLU A 182 20.10 -5.40 -4.12
CA GLU A 182 20.11 -4.32 -3.12
C GLU A 182 19.06 -4.53 -2.02
N TYR A 183 18.10 -5.45 -2.23
CA TYR A 183 17.15 -5.87 -1.21
C TYR A 183 17.56 -7.22 -0.62
N VAL A 184 17.58 -7.31 0.70
CA VAL A 184 17.88 -8.53 1.44
C VAL A 184 16.67 -8.95 2.26
N GLY A 185 16.28 -10.21 2.18
CA GLY A 185 15.13 -10.73 2.91
C GLY A 185 14.55 -12.00 2.31
N GLY A 186 13.29 -12.25 2.56
CA GLY A 186 12.57 -13.43 2.08
C GLY A 186 11.26 -13.66 2.82
N GLU A 187 10.82 -14.92 2.83
CA GLU A 187 9.65 -15.35 3.59
C GLU A 187 9.90 -15.22 5.10
N VAL A 188 8.93 -14.67 5.81
CA VAL A 188 8.95 -14.50 7.27
C VAL A 188 7.69 -15.09 7.88
N LYS A 189 7.74 -15.37 9.19
CA LYS A 189 6.51 -15.68 9.94
C LYS A 189 5.62 -14.45 9.92
N ARG A 190 4.29 -14.67 9.82
CA ARG A 190 3.31 -13.60 9.95
C ARG A 190 3.57 -12.82 11.24
N PRO A 191 3.80 -11.50 11.17
CA PRO A 191 3.99 -10.69 12.37
C PRO A 191 2.68 -10.59 13.17
N ASN A 192 2.77 -10.60 14.48
CA ASN A 192 1.59 -10.50 15.35
C ASN A 192 0.86 -9.16 15.19
N TRP A 193 1.60 -8.11 14.86
CA TRP A 193 1.06 -6.77 14.65
C TRP A 193 0.29 -6.62 13.30
N ARG A 194 0.49 -7.51 12.31
CA ARG A 194 -0.25 -7.41 11.06
C ARG A 194 -1.70 -7.87 11.27
N PRO A 195 -2.69 -6.98 11.13
CA PRO A 195 -4.08 -7.36 11.33
C PRO A 195 -4.54 -8.39 10.30
N ILE A 196 -5.52 -9.21 10.67
CA ILE A 196 -6.20 -10.09 9.73
C ILE A 196 -7.04 -9.20 8.83
N THR A 197 -6.70 -9.15 7.54
CA THR A 197 -7.50 -8.43 6.55
C THR A 197 -8.74 -9.22 6.17
N ARG A 198 -9.74 -8.56 5.60
CA ARG A 198 -10.94 -9.24 5.06
C ARG A 198 -10.58 -10.31 4.02
N PHE A 199 -9.56 -10.05 3.19
CA PHE A 199 -9.10 -11.02 2.18
C PHE A 199 -8.43 -12.23 2.84
N GLU A 200 -7.62 -12.00 3.87
CA GLU A 200 -7.01 -13.08 4.66
C GLU A 200 -8.07 -13.94 5.36
N GLY A 201 -9.08 -13.33 5.98
CA GLY A 201 -10.20 -14.07 6.59
C GLY A 201 -10.89 -14.99 5.58
N GLN A 202 -11.19 -14.49 4.38
CA GLN A 202 -11.76 -15.31 3.30
C GLN A 202 -10.79 -16.40 2.79
N GLY A 203 -9.50 -16.18 2.85
CA GLY A 203 -8.45 -17.15 2.50
C GLY A 203 -8.33 -18.24 3.56
N ILE A 204 -8.34 -17.88 4.84
CA ILE A 204 -8.32 -18.82 5.98
C ILE A 204 -9.52 -19.76 5.92
N ASP A 205 -10.72 -19.26 5.64
CA ASP A 205 -11.94 -20.06 5.47
C ASP A 205 -11.82 -21.09 4.34
N LYS A 206 -10.92 -20.86 3.38
CA LYS A 206 -10.64 -21.76 2.25
C LYS A 206 -9.35 -22.58 2.42
N ASN A 207 -8.75 -22.61 3.62
CA ASN A 207 -7.45 -23.24 3.90
C ASN A 207 -6.29 -22.74 3.02
N HIS A 208 -6.34 -21.49 2.55
CA HIS A 208 -5.23 -20.90 1.82
C HIS A 208 -4.11 -20.53 2.79
N ARG A 209 -2.88 -20.93 2.46
CA ARG A 209 -1.69 -20.47 3.17
C ARG A 209 -1.42 -19.01 2.81
N VAL A 210 -1.38 -18.14 3.80
CA VAL A 210 -0.88 -16.78 3.62
C VAL A 210 0.64 -16.78 3.75
N THR A 211 1.31 -16.16 2.81
CA THR A 211 2.77 -15.98 2.79
C THR A 211 3.08 -14.52 3.06
N ASP A 212 3.88 -14.27 4.10
CA ASP A 212 4.44 -12.97 4.42
C ASP A 212 5.90 -12.92 3.92
N LEU A 213 6.23 -11.88 3.16
CA LEU A 213 7.55 -11.64 2.61
C LEU A 213 8.05 -10.29 3.11
N ARG A 214 9.26 -10.23 3.65
CA ARG A 214 9.87 -8.98 4.11
C ARG A 214 11.27 -8.83 3.55
N TYR A 215 11.50 -7.74 2.86
CA TYR A 215 12.80 -7.37 2.30
C TYR A 215 13.21 -6.00 2.82
N VAL A 216 14.50 -5.81 3.04
CA VAL A 216 15.10 -4.58 3.57
C VAL A 216 16.06 -4.01 2.53
N LYS A 217 16.02 -2.69 2.34
CA LYS A 217 17.01 -1.95 1.56
C LYS A 217 18.35 -1.96 2.29
N ASN A 218 19.37 -2.49 1.63
CA ASN A 218 20.73 -2.62 2.16
C ASN A 218 21.54 -1.31 2.01
#